data_99527c5008cf57a0fdc5fa56afd54abc
#
_entry.id   99527c5008cf57a0fdc5fa56afd54abc
#
_cell.length_a   1.000
_cell.length_b   1.000
_cell.length_c   1.000
_cell.angle_alpha   90.00
_cell.angle_beta   90.00
_cell.angle_gamma   90.00
#
_symmetry.space_group_name_H-M   'P 1'
#
loop_
_entity.id
_entity.type
_entity.pdbx_description
1 polymer ?
#
loop_
_entity_poly.entity_id
_entity_poly.type
_entity_poly.pdbx_seq_one_letter_code
_entity_poly.pdbx_strand_id
1 'polypeptide(L)'
;SEQIVIYEKYDESQPITTPKTTEFMKMMGIDTDAVIEQAKENSRNVYYTGYIPDDRLLADLDSHGVKYSTPIQHNSPVLDFFLTWILPLVVIYLLFFILTRSMSKKIGGGGGIMGIGQSNAKMYNVENATGVTFADVAGQEEAKESLDEIVDYLHNPSKYLAIGAKQPKGALLVGPPGTGKTLLAKAVAGEAKVPFFSLSGSEFVEMFVGVGASRVRDLFKQASAKAPCIIFIDEIDAIGKSRDNQISSNDEREQTLNQLLSEMDGFDSSKGLVILAATNRPEVLDKALLRPGRF
;
A
#
# COMPACT_ATOMS: atom_id res chain seq x y z
N SER A 1 14.81 35.75 -34.23
CA SER A 1 14.56 36.47 -35.48
C SER A 1 14.04 37.85 -35.11
N GLU A 2 14.82 38.85 -35.48
CA GLU A 2 14.43 40.23 -35.27
C GLU A 2 13.33 40.59 -36.31
N GLN A 3 12.21 41.06 -35.82
CA GLN A 3 11.08 41.50 -36.66
C GLN A 3 10.75 42.96 -36.33
N ILE A 4 10.43 43.74 -37.34
CA ILE A 4 9.90 45.08 -37.17
C ILE A 4 8.38 44.97 -37.21
N VAL A 5 7.72 45.49 -36.19
CA VAL A 5 6.28 45.51 -36.08
C VAL A 5 5.81 46.95 -36.33
N ILE A 6 4.94 47.14 -37.32
CA ILE A 6 4.47 48.44 -37.73
C ILE A 6 3.00 48.52 -37.37
N TYR A 7 2.63 49.52 -36.58
CA TYR A 7 1.24 49.82 -36.22
C TYR A 7 0.72 50.96 -37.07
N GLU A 8 -0.40 50.76 -37.72
CA GLU A 8 -1.07 51.83 -38.45
C GLU A 8 -1.58 52.90 -37.46
N LYS A 9 -1.53 54.19 -37.89
CA LYS A 9 -2.06 55.27 -37.06
C LYS A 9 -3.58 55.11 -36.93
N TYR A 10 -4.08 55.14 -35.69
CA TYR A 10 -5.51 54.98 -35.44
C TYR A 10 -6.32 56.07 -36.18
N ASP A 11 -7.31 55.66 -36.96
CA ASP A 11 -8.26 56.56 -37.66
C ASP A 11 -9.45 56.82 -36.72
N GLU A 12 -9.56 58.08 -36.24
CA GLU A 12 -10.63 58.51 -35.34
C GLU A 12 -12.02 58.43 -35.96
N SER A 13 -12.12 58.26 -37.28
CA SER A 13 -13.39 58.16 -38.00
C SER A 13 -14.02 56.77 -37.94
N GLN A 14 -13.28 55.75 -37.49
CA GLN A 14 -13.78 54.38 -37.39
C GLN A 14 -14.47 54.12 -36.05
N PRO A 15 -15.64 53.46 -36.05
CA PRO A 15 -16.34 53.14 -34.82
C PRO A 15 -15.57 52.05 -34.05
N ILE A 16 -15.25 52.34 -32.79
CA ILE A 16 -14.61 51.36 -31.89
C ILE A 16 -15.63 50.31 -31.48
N THR A 17 -15.38 49.06 -31.79
CA THR A 17 -16.18 47.95 -31.28
C THR A 17 -15.80 47.68 -29.83
N THR A 18 -16.46 48.35 -28.89
CA THR A 18 -16.24 48.10 -27.46
C THR A 18 -16.89 46.76 -27.03
N PRO A 19 -16.23 45.91 -26.24
CA PRO A 19 -16.85 44.74 -25.72
C PRO A 19 -18.08 45.07 -24.86
N LYS A 20 -19.15 44.28 -24.93
CA LYS A 20 -20.37 44.44 -24.09
C LYS A 20 -20.10 44.55 -22.59
N THR A 21 -18.98 44.05 -22.13
CA THR A 21 -18.47 44.18 -20.76
C THR A 21 -18.15 45.63 -20.38
N THR A 22 -17.77 46.49 -21.33
CA THR A 22 -17.40 47.88 -21.06
C THR A 22 -18.62 48.72 -20.68
N GLU A 23 -19.78 48.45 -21.29
CA GLU A 23 -21.05 49.12 -20.91
C GLU A 23 -21.49 48.72 -19.49
N PHE A 24 -21.32 47.47 -19.12
CA PHE A 24 -21.63 46.98 -17.79
C PHE A 24 -20.69 47.58 -16.71
N MET A 25 -19.41 47.71 -17.00
CA MET A 25 -18.42 48.33 -16.11
C MET A 25 -18.70 49.84 -15.93
N LYS A 26 -19.09 50.53 -16.99
CA LYS A 26 -19.46 51.93 -16.93
C LYS A 26 -20.71 52.18 -16.07
N MET A 27 -21.66 51.22 -16.11
CA MET A 27 -22.87 51.27 -15.28
C MET A 27 -22.55 51.01 -13.79
N MET A 28 -21.45 50.34 -13.50
CA MET A 28 -20.96 50.06 -12.13
C MET A 28 -20.01 51.18 -11.60
N GLY A 29 -19.76 52.23 -12.35
CA GLY A 29 -18.88 53.34 -11.93
C GLY A 29 -17.38 52.99 -11.91
N ILE A 30 -16.96 51.97 -12.65
CA ILE A 30 -15.56 51.58 -12.78
C ILE A 30 -14.93 52.37 -13.94
N ASP A 31 -13.72 52.91 -13.71
CA ASP A 31 -12.96 53.61 -14.75
C ASP A 31 -12.63 52.65 -15.90
N THR A 32 -13.15 53.02 -17.09
CA THR A 32 -13.04 52.20 -18.31
C THR A 32 -12.05 52.76 -19.31
N ASP A 33 -11.34 53.84 -18.98
CA ASP A 33 -10.46 54.52 -19.92
C ASP A 33 -9.31 53.62 -20.39
N ALA A 34 -8.76 52.80 -19.50
CA ALA A 34 -7.72 51.83 -19.84
C ALA A 34 -8.24 50.74 -20.82
N VAL A 35 -9.49 50.30 -20.64
CA VAL A 35 -10.12 49.27 -21.51
C VAL A 35 -10.43 49.82 -22.88
N ILE A 36 -10.83 51.10 -22.97
CA ILE A 36 -11.09 51.79 -24.23
C ILE A 36 -9.78 52.04 -24.99
N GLU A 37 -8.71 52.39 -24.28
CA GLU A 37 -7.39 52.59 -24.85
C GLU A 37 -6.81 51.28 -25.39
N GLN A 38 -6.99 50.18 -24.68
CA GLN A 38 -6.60 48.86 -25.14
C GLN A 38 -7.42 48.34 -26.32
N ALA A 39 -8.73 48.71 -26.39
CA ALA A 39 -9.57 48.42 -27.54
C ALA A 39 -9.17 49.24 -28.79
N LYS A 40 -8.73 50.48 -28.62
CA LYS A 40 -8.14 51.31 -29.68
C LYS A 40 -6.83 50.69 -30.19
N GLU A 41 -6.00 50.19 -29.32
CA GLU A 41 -4.75 49.53 -29.69
C GLU A 41 -5.00 48.24 -30.49
N ASN A 42 -5.96 47.43 -30.07
CA ASN A 42 -6.30 46.15 -30.73
C ASN A 42 -7.03 46.37 -32.09
N SER A 43 -7.57 47.53 -32.37
CA SER A 43 -8.23 47.85 -33.66
C SER A 43 -7.28 48.35 -34.75
N ARG A 44 -6.02 48.58 -34.45
CA ARG A 44 -5.00 48.98 -35.43
C ARG A 44 -4.56 47.79 -36.28
N ASN A 45 -4.36 48.04 -37.58
CA ASN A 45 -3.71 47.05 -38.42
C ASN A 45 -2.24 46.94 -38.04
N VAL A 46 -1.78 45.69 -37.87
CA VAL A 46 -0.40 45.40 -37.49
C VAL A 46 0.29 44.69 -38.65
N TYR A 47 1.36 45.29 -39.11
CA TYR A 47 2.18 44.73 -40.19
C TYR A 47 3.48 44.20 -39.61
N TYR A 48 3.93 43.04 -40.08
CA TYR A 48 5.17 42.44 -39.67
C TYR A 48 6.15 42.39 -40.84
N THR A 49 7.35 42.87 -40.65
CA THR A 49 8.43 42.73 -41.63
C THR A 49 9.72 42.24 -40.98
N GLY A 50 10.56 41.56 -41.76
CA GLY A 50 11.89 41.16 -41.30
C GLY A 50 12.78 42.40 -41.11
N TYR A 51 13.68 42.32 -40.13
CA TYR A 51 14.71 43.32 -39.90
C TYR A 51 15.77 43.22 -41.01
N ILE A 52 15.95 44.30 -41.76
CA ILE A 52 17.07 44.49 -42.68
C ILE A 52 17.93 45.60 -42.07
N PRO A 53 19.24 45.35 -41.83
CA PRO A 53 20.14 46.38 -41.31
C PRO A 53 20.28 47.49 -42.34
N ASP A 54 19.70 48.64 -42.04
CA ASP A 54 19.79 49.85 -42.84
C ASP A 54 20.19 51.01 -41.95
N ASP A 55 21.36 51.57 -42.14
CA ASP A 55 21.91 52.68 -41.35
C ASP A 55 21.14 53.97 -41.54
N ARG A 56 20.27 54.07 -42.57
CA ARG A 56 19.45 55.26 -42.88
C ARG A 56 18.03 55.17 -42.34
N LEU A 57 17.62 53.95 -41.91
CA LEU A 57 16.24 53.70 -41.48
C LEU A 57 15.77 54.66 -40.37
N LEU A 58 16.61 54.94 -39.39
CA LEU A 58 16.28 55.83 -38.28
C LEU A 58 16.15 57.29 -38.77
N ALA A 59 17.01 57.73 -39.66
CA ALA A 59 16.94 59.09 -40.23
C ALA A 59 15.69 59.27 -41.12
N ASP A 60 15.31 58.24 -41.86
CA ASP A 60 14.10 58.25 -42.69
C ASP A 60 12.83 58.25 -41.85
N LEU A 61 12.80 57.48 -40.76
CA LEU A 61 11.66 57.48 -39.81
C LEU A 61 11.48 58.84 -39.13
N ASP A 62 12.60 59.47 -38.70
CA ASP A 62 12.57 60.79 -38.09
C ASP A 62 12.12 61.84 -39.09
N SER A 63 12.55 61.82 -40.40
CA SER A 63 12.17 62.70 -41.40
C SER A 63 10.67 62.68 -41.74
N HIS A 64 10.04 61.50 -41.54
CA HIS A 64 8.61 61.27 -41.76
C HIS A 64 7.76 61.39 -40.48
N GLY A 65 8.39 61.76 -39.33
CA GLY A 65 7.70 61.92 -38.04
C GLY A 65 7.10 60.66 -37.48
N VAL A 66 7.65 59.49 -37.81
CA VAL A 66 7.20 58.20 -37.33
C VAL A 66 7.77 57.96 -35.93
N LYS A 67 6.89 57.70 -34.96
CA LYS A 67 7.32 57.33 -33.61
C LYS A 67 7.75 55.87 -33.58
N TYR A 68 8.95 55.59 -33.17
CA TYR A 68 9.48 54.25 -33.00
C TYR A 68 9.93 54.04 -31.55
N SER A 69 9.82 52.81 -31.07
CA SER A 69 10.32 52.39 -29.77
C SER A 69 10.85 50.94 -29.86
N THR A 70 11.98 50.69 -29.27
CA THR A 70 12.49 49.35 -29.11
C THR A 70 12.12 48.85 -27.70
N PRO A 71 11.22 47.85 -27.58
CA PRO A 71 10.93 47.29 -26.27
C PRO A 71 12.20 46.59 -25.79
N ILE A 72 12.73 47.04 -24.65
CA ILE A 72 13.83 46.37 -23.95
C ILE A 72 13.23 45.18 -23.27
N GLN A 73 13.40 43.99 -23.84
CA GLN A 73 13.05 42.78 -23.14
C GLN A 73 14.05 42.55 -22.00
N HIS A 74 13.63 42.82 -20.77
CA HIS A 74 14.37 42.41 -19.57
C HIS A 74 14.16 40.93 -19.34
N ASN A 75 14.84 40.10 -20.10
CA ASN A 75 14.91 38.68 -19.79
C ASN A 75 15.85 38.54 -18.60
N SER A 76 15.28 38.22 -17.45
CA SER A 76 16.06 37.83 -16.27
C SER A 76 16.47 36.38 -16.44
N PRO A 77 17.75 36.08 -16.74
CA PRO A 77 18.19 34.70 -16.96
C PRO A 77 17.98 33.81 -15.74
N VAL A 78 17.94 34.40 -14.55
CA VAL A 78 17.64 33.73 -13.29
C VAL A 78 16.15 33.31 -13.25
N LEU A 79 15.25 34.15 -13.70
CA LEU A 79 13.81 33.89 -13.69
C LEU A 79 13.45 32.82 -14.73
N ASP A 80 14.08 32.87 -15.92
CA ASP A 80 13.90 31.88 -16.96
C ASP A 80 14.44 30.50 -16.53
N PHE A 81 15.58 30.47 -15.83
CA PHE A 81 16.12 29.24 -15.25
C PHE A 81 15.16 28.64 -14.21
N PHE A 82 14.61 29.45 -13.30
CA PHE A 82 13.65 29.01 -12.31
C PHE A 82 12.35 28.48 -12.92
N LEU A 83 11.80 29.17 -13.91
CA LEU A 83 10.55 28.78 -14.58
C LEU A 83 10.74 27.51 -15.41
N THR A 84 11.89 27.35 -16.06
CA THR A 84 12.12 26.23 -16.99
C THR A 84 12.55 24.96 -16.26
N TRP A 85 13.35 25.06 -15.19
CA TRP A 85 13.94 23.90 -14.53
C TRP A 85 13.36 23.61 -13.15
N ILE A 86 13.11 24.61 -12.34
CA ILE A 86 12.68 24.40 -10.95
C ILE A 86 11.17 24.26 -10.83
N LEU A 87 10.39 25.07 -11.55
CA LEU A 87 8.93 25.00 -11.50
C LEU A 87 8.36 23.62 -11.85
N PRO A 88 8.81 22.94 -12.95
CA PRO A 88 8.32 21.58 -13.25
C PRO A 88 8.67 20.57 -12.18
N LEU A 89 9.87 20.66 -11.57
CA LEU A 89 10.25 19.77 -10.47
C LEU A 89 9.38 19.98 -9.23
N VAL A 90 9.05 21.21 -8.89
CA VAL A 90 8.16 21.53 -7.77
C VAL A 90 6.74 21.02 -8.06
N VAL A 91 6.24 21.16 -9.29
CA VAL A 91 4.93 20.65 -9.69
C VAL A 91 4.89 19.12 -9.60
N ILE A 92 5.93 18.43 -10.11
CA ILE A 92 6.03 16.96 -10.01
C ILE A 92 6.10 16.52 -8.55
N TYR A 93 6.87 17.21 -7.70
CA TYR A 93 6.97 16.93 -6.28
C TYR A 93 5.62 17.11 -5.56
N LEU A 94 4.90 18.21 -5.83
CA LEU A 94 3.57 18.46 -5.27
C LEU A 94 2.55 17.42 -5.75
N LEU A 95 2.58 17.05 -7.04
CA LEU A 95 1.71 16.01 -7.59
C LEU A 95 1.99 14.66 -6.93
N PHE A 96 3.26 14.30 -6.77
CA PHE A 96 3.69 13.09 -6.07
C PHE A 96 3.27 13.13 -4.59
N PHE A 97 3.43 14.27 -3.92
CA PHE A 97 3.01 14.45 -2.53
C PHE A 97 1.48 14.34 -2.37
N ILE A 98 0.70 14.92 -3.30
CA ILE A 98 -0.77 14.81 -3.28
C ILE A 98 -1.21 13.38 -3.57
N LEU A 99 -0.60 12.70 -4.55
CA LEU A 99 -0.87 11.29 -4.86
C LEU A 99 -0.57 10.39 -3.66
N THR A 100 0.59 10.54 -3.04
CA THR A 100 0.97 9.74 -1.87
C THR A 100 0.04 10.01 -0.68
N ARG A 101 -0.35 11.25 -0.45
CA ARG A 101 -1.29 11.63 0.62
C ARG A 101 -2.73 11.15 0.33
N SER A 102 -3.14 11.14 -0.94
CA SER A 102 -4.46 10.62 -1.36
C SER A 102 -4.52 9.10 -1.29
N MET A 103 -3.42 8.41 -1.67
CA MET A 103 -3.30 6.96 -1.55
C MET A 103 -3.27 6.50 -0.08
N SER A 104 -2.61 7.24 0.82
CA SER A 104 -2.61 6.95 2.26
C SER A 104 -4.01 6.97 2.89
N LYS A 105 -4.95 7.77 2.36
CA LYS A 105 -6.32 7.84 2.88
C LYS A 105 -7.25 6.76 2.32
N LYS A 106 -6.95 6.19 1.13
CA LYS A 106 -7.76 5.14 0.50
C LYS A 106 -7.27 3.72 0.80
N ILE A 107 -5.99 3.56 1.11
CA ILE A 107 -5.41 2.30 1.58
C ILE A 107 -5.35 2.42 3.10
N GLY A 108 -6.46 2.12 3.76
CA GLY A 108 -6.58 2.15 5.21
C GLY A 108 -5.47 1.36 5.88
N GLY A 109 -4.59 2.05 6.61
CA GLY A 109 -3.63 1.46 7.53
C GLY A 109 -2.33 0.98 6.90
N GLY A 110 -1.28 1.82 6.91
CA GLY A 110 0.10 1.41 7.15
C GLY A 110 0.76 0.41 6.21
N GLY A 111 0.55 0.47 4.91
CA GLY A 111 1.15 -0.47 3.99
C GLY A 111 1.73 0.17 2.74
N GLY A 112 2.82 0.93 2.90
CA GLY A 112 3.74 1.21 1.80
C GLY A 112 4.42 -0.09 1.32
N ILE A 113 5.39 0.01 0.41
CA ILE A 113 6.22 -1.10 -0.12
C ILE A 113 6.76 -2.04 1.01
N MET A 114 6.76 -1.61 2.28
CA MET A 114 7.04 -2.41 3.47
C MET A 114 5.89 -3.35 3.93
N GLY A 115 4.72 -3.30 3.35
CA GLY A 115 3.60 -4.21 3.67
C GLY A 115 3.68 -5.57 2.95
N ILE A 116 4.66 -5.78 2.10
CA ILE A 116 4.94 -7.07 1.47
C ILE A 116 5.53 -7.97 2.57
N GLY A 117 4.72 -8.88 3.10
CA GLY A 117 5.14 -9.81 4.16
C GLY A 117 4.28 -9.79 5.42
N GLN A 118 3.29 -8.88 5.50
CA GLN A 118 2.32 -8.97 6.60
C GLN A 118 1.41 -10.19 6.43
N SER A 119 1.23 -10.91 7.51
CA SER A 119 0.34 -12.07 7.55
C SER A 119 -1.11 -11.64 7.36
N ASN A 120 -1.81 -12.26 6.40
CA ASN A 120 -3.25 -12.10 6.21
C ASN A 120 -4.07 -13.00 7.16
N ALA A 121 -3.48 -13.44 8.29
CA ALA A 121 -4.15 -14.27 9.26
C ALA A 121 -5.50 -13.64 9.67
N LYS A 122 -6.55 -14.39 9.50
CA LYS A 122 -7.88 -14.00 9.99
C LYS A 122 -7.88 -14.24 11.49
N MET A 123 -7.91 -13.14 12.25
CA MET A 123 -8.01 -13.19 13.69
C MET A 123 -9.48 -13.18 14.10
N TYR A 124 -9.88 -14.17 14.88
CA TYR A 124 -11.17 -14.20 15.58
C TYR A 124 -10.94 -13.83 17.05
N ASN A 125 -11.41 -12.66 17.45
CA ASN A 125 -11.35 -12.22 18.85
C ASN A 125 -12.35 -13.01 19.72
N VAL A 126 -12.13 -13.01 21.03
CA VAL A 126 -13.03 -13.65 22.02
C VAL A 126 -14.46 -13.11 21.93
N GLU A 127 -14.65 -11.84 21.63
CA GLU A 127 -15.96 -11.20 21.42
C GLU A 127 -16.64 -11.64 20.12
N ASN A 128 -15.85 -12.01 19.09
CA ASN A 128 -16.27 -12.63 17.85
C ASN A 128 -15.84 -14.11 17.83
N ALA A 129 -15.87 -14.76 18.99
CA ALA A 129 -15.53 -16.17 19.12
C ALA A 129 -16.15 -16.95 17.95
N THR A 130 -15.47 -17.96 17.47
CA THR A 130 -15.94 -18.80 16.36
C THR A 130 -17.38 -19.27 16.55
N GLY A 131 -17.94 -19.09 17.74
CA GLY A 131 -19.27 -19.55 18.15
C GLY A 131 -19.41 -21.08 18.13
N VAL A 132 -18.32 -21.78 17.78
CA VAL A 132 -18.23 -23.23 17.61
C VAL A 132 -17.60 -23.81 18.85
N THR A 133 -18.26 -24.82 19.43
CA THR A 133 -17.82 -25.56 20.61
C THR A 133 -17.70 -27.06 20.28
N PHE A 134 -17.21 -27.89 21.20
CA PHE A 134 -17.18 -29.34 21.01
C PHE A 134 -18.58 -29.94 20.85
N ALA A 135 -19.64 -29.27 21.31
CA ALA A 135 -21.03 -29.70 21.11
C ALA A 135 -21.45 -29.65 19.64
N ASP A 136 -20.85 -28.76 18.84
CA ASP A 136 -21.13 -28.58 17.42
C ASP A 136 -20.39 -29.59 16.53
N VAL A 137 -19.45 -30.34 17.11
CA VAL A 137 -18.67 -31.36 16.42
C VAL A 137 -19.26 -32.74 16.70
N ALA A 138 -19.85 -33.38 15.72
CA ALA A 138 -20.40 -34.72 15.84
C ALA A 138 -19.30 -35.77 15.76
N GLY A 139 -19.34 -36.74 16.68
CA GLY A 139 -18.36 -37.84 16.74
C GLY A 139 -16.96 -37.37 17.15
N GLN A 140 -15.93 -38.19 16.82
CA GLN A 140 -14.52 -37.90 17.09
C GLN A 140 -14.19 -37.74 18.59
N GLU A 141 -14.81 -38.54 19.45
CA GLU A 141 -14.71 -38.39 20.91
C GLU A 141 -13.25 -38.51 21.41
N GLU A 142 -12.45 -39.46 20.84
CA GLU A 142 -11.02 -39.61 21.19
C GLU A 142 -10.20 -38.35 20.82
N ALA A 143 -10.50 -37.72 19.68
CA ALA A 143 -9.83 -36.47 19.26
C ALA A 143 -10.22 -35.31 20.16
N LYS A 144 -11.49 -35.22 20.56
CA LYS A 144 -11.99 -34.20 21.52
C LYS A 144 -11.32 -34.37 22.87
N GLU A 145 -11.26 -35.59 23.41
CA GLU A 145 -10.62 -35.89 24.68
C GLU A 145 -9.14 -35.48 24.67
N SER A 146 -8.41 -35.83 23.60
CA SER A 146 -7.01 -35.41 23.44
C SER A 146 -6.83 -33.90 23.35
N LEU A 147 -7.78 -33.19 22.74
CA LEU A 147 -7.74 -31.74 22.60
C LEU A 147 -8.24 -31.00 23.84
N ASP A 148 -9.02 -31.66 24.71
CA ASP A 148 -9.49 -31.09 25.97
C ASP A 148 -8.30 -30.81 26.92
N GLU A 149 -7.24 -31.59 26.86
CA GLU A 149 -5.98 -31.31 27.57
C GLU A 149 -5.37 -29.98 27.15
N ILE A 150 -5.45 -29.63 25.84
CA ILE A 150 -4.98 -28.35 25.31
C ILE A 150 -5.87 -27.22 25.80
N VAL A 151 -7.19 -27.44 25.87
CA VAL A 151 -8.16 -26.46 26.41
C VAL A 151 -7.88 -26.18 27.88
N ASP A 152 -7.68 -27.24 28.71
CA ASP A 152 -7.34 -27.09 30.15
C ASP A 152 -6.00 -26.32 30.31
N TYR A 153 -5.00 -26.65 29.49
CA TYR A 153 -3.72 -25.93 29.48
C TYR A 153 -3.89 -24.46 29.16
N LEU A 154 -4.69 -24.10 28.15
CA LEU A 154 -4.93 -22.69 27.75
C LEU A 154 -5.68 -21.90 28.83
N HIS A 155 -6.58 -22.58 29.59
CA HIS A 155 -7.28 -21.96 30.72
C HIS A 155 -6.35 -21.73 31.92
N ASN A 156 -5.45 -22.68 32.21
CA ASN A 156 -4.63 -22.69 33.42
C ASN A 156 -3.14 -23.01 33.15
N PRO A 157 -2.40 -22.21 32.38
CA PRO A 157 -1.00 -22.49 32.04
C PRO A 157 -0.11 -22.61 33.27
N SER A 158 -0.39 -21.85 34.32
CA SER A 158 0.38 -21.82 35.57
C SER A 158 0.31 -23.16 36.37
N LYS A 159 -0.80 -23.90 36.26
CA LYS A 159 -0.95 -25.22 36.88
C LYS A 159 0.05 -26.21 36.32
N TYR A 160 0.24 -26.22 35.02
CA TYR A 160 1.20 -27.11 34.34
C TYR A 160 2.65 -26.73 34.67
N LEU A 161 2.94 -25.42 34.75
CA LEU A 161 4.27 -24.96 35.20
C LEU A 161 4.59 -25.39 36.63
N ALA A 162 3.62 -25.30 37.55
CA ALA A 162 3.83 -25.60 38.96
C ALA A 162 4.19 -27.08 39.23
N ILE A 163 3.68 -28.01 38.41
CA ILE A 163 3.94 -29.43 38.50
C ILE A 163 5.12 -29.89 37.62
N GLY A 164 5.79 -28.96 36.90
CA GLY A 164 6.90 -29.27 36.00
C GLY A 164 6.51 -30.09 34.77
N ALA A 165 5.22 -30.09 34.38
CA ALA A 165 4.74 -30.77 33.19
C ALA A 165 5.27 -30.08 31.92
N LYS A 166 5.61 -30.88 30.91
CA LYS A 166 5.94 -30.34 29.59
C LYS A 166 4.68 -29.76 28.96
N GLN A 167 4.77 -28.51 28.58
CA GLN A 167 3.66 -27.77 27.94
C GLN A 167 3.49 -28.29 26.51
N PRO A 168 2.24 -28.57 26.05
CA PRO A 168 1.99 -28.89 24.66
C PRO A 168 2.25 -27.68 23.81
N LYS A 169 3.18 -27.75 22.87
CA LYS A 169 3.45 -26.66 21.92
C LYS A 169 2.50 -26.68 20.72
N GLY A 170 2.08 -27.86 20.31
CA GLY A 170 1.19 -28.04 19.19
C GLY A 170 0.55 -29.41 19.11
N ALA A 171 -0.44 -29.52 18.23
CA ALA A 171 -1.07 -30.79 17.86
C ALA A 171 -1.33 -30.85 16.36
N LEU A 172 -1.17 -32.02 15.76
CA LEU A 172 -1.40 -32.28 14.35
C LEU A 172 -2.72 -33.02 14.16
N LEU A 173 -3.66 -32.39 13.43
CA LEU A 173 -4.93 -33.01 13.05
C LEU A 173 -4.77 -33.72 11.70
N VAL A 174 -4.80 -35.06 11.74
CA VAL A 174 -4.60 -35.89 10.54
C VAL A 174 -5.92 -36.55 10.15
N GLY A 175 -6.23 -36.55 8.86
CA GLY A 175 -7.39 -37.27 8.35
C GLY A 175 -7.77 -36.88 6.92
N PRO A 176 -8.64 -37.65 6.27
CA PRO A 176 -9.11 -37.35 4.92
C PRO A 176 -9.79 -35.98 4.79
N PRO A 177 -9.92 -35.42 3.57
CA PRO A 177 -10.71 -34.21 3.36
C PRO A 177 -12.16 -34.38 3.86
N GLY A 178 -12.74 -33.31 4.40
CA GLY A 178 -14.15 -33.33 4.85
C GLY A 178 -14.40 -33.95 6.23
N THR A 179 -13.37 -34.42 6.96
CA THR A 179 -13.54 -35.00 8.31
C THR A 179 -13.74 -33.97 9.42
N GLY A 180 -13.79 -32.67 9.10
CA GLY A 180 -14.06 -31.60 10.08
C GLY A 180 -12.86 -31.10 10.86
N LYS A 181 -11.62 -31.33 10.42
CA LYS A 181 -10.38 -30.86 11.10
C LYS A 181 -10.40 -29.38 11.41
N THR A 182 -10.76 -28.56 10.44
CA THR A 182 -10.87 -27.11 10.59
C THR A 182 -12.00 -26.72 11.56
N LEU A 183 -13.12 -27.46 11.58
CA LEU A 183 -14.22 -27.27 12.51
C LEU A 183 -13.76 -27.62 13.93
N LEU A 184 -13.07 -28.73 14.09
CA LEU A 184 -12.52 -29.19 15.37
C LEU A 184 -11.53 -28.18 15.96
N ALA A 185 -10.63 -27.62 15.13
CA ALA A 185 -9.70 -26.58 15.56
C ALA A 185 -10.41 -25.30 16.03
N LYS A 186 -11.49 -24.93 15.34
CA LYS A 186 -12.35 -23.81 15.76
C LYS A 186 -13.10 -24.10 17.06
N ALA A 187 -13.51 -25.34 17.26
CA ALA A 187 -14.18 -25.77 18.49
C ALA A 187 -13.23 -25.68 19.70
N VAL A 188 -11.97 -26.10 19.54
CA VAL A 188 -10.96 -25.94 20.61
C VAL A 188 -10.79 -24.48 21.01
N ALA A 189 -10.73 -23.58 20.04
CA ALA A 189 -10.58 -22.15 20.33
C ALA A 189 -11.82 -21.55 20.98
N GLY A 190 -13.02 -21.98 20.56
CA GLY A 190 -14.28 -21.56 21.15
C GLY A 190 -14.47 -22.07 22.57
N GLU A 191 -14.08 -23.33 22.83
CA GLU A 191 -14.09 -23.95 24.16
C GLU A 191 -13.11 -23.26 25.12
N ALA A 192 -11.85 -23.05 24.64
CA ALA A 192 -10.82 -22.34 25.39
C ALA A 192 -11.07 -20.83 25.54
N LYS A 193 -12.00 -20.25 24.77
CA LYS A 193 -12.31 -18.80 24.74
C LYS A 193 -11.09 -17.93 24.52
N VAL A 194 -10.19 -18.36 23.65
CA VAL A 194 -8.95 -17.65 23.32
C VAL A 194 -8.97 -17.13 21.86
N PRO A 195 -8.19 -16.11 21.52
CA PRO A 195 -8.00 -15.66 20.15
C PRO A 195 -7.56 -16.79 19.23
N PHE A 196 -8.11 -16.82 18.02
CA PHE A 196 -7.83 -17.84 17.02
C PHE A 196 -7.29 -17.20 15.75
N PHE A 197 -6.06 -17.56 15.38
CA PHE A 197 -5.41 -17.13 14.14
C PHE A 197 -5.46 -18.28 13.15
N SER A 198 -6.14 -18.11 12.02
CA SER A 198 -6.29 -19.15 11.01
C SER A 198 -5.65 -18.74 9.69
N LEU A 199 -4.80 -19.61 9.14
CA LEU A 199 -4.17 -19.48 7.83
C LEU A 199 -4.17 -20.83 7.11
N SER A 200 -4.11 -20.77 5.77
CA SER A 200 -3.76 -21.94 4.96
C SER A 200 -2.25 -21.98 4.74
N GLY A 201 -1.66 -23.20 4.75
CA GLY A 201 -0.27 -23.39 4.38
C GLY A 201 0.09 -22.85 3.00
N SER A 202 -0.88 -22.84 2.08
CA SER A 202 -0.73 -22.26 0.75
C SER A 202 -0.54 -20.73 0.77
N GLU A 203 -1.02 -20.03 1.79
CA GLU A 203 -0.84 -18.57 1.93
C GLU A 203 0.62 -18.17 2.25
N PHE A 204 1.43 -19.12 2.67
CA PHE A 204 2.86 -18.91 2.89
C PHE A 204 3.71 -19.18 1.65
N VAL A 205 3.14 -19.81 0.61
CA VAL A 205 3.84 -20.11 -0.64
C VAL A 205 3.62 -18.95 -1.59
N GLU A 206 4.64 -18.12 -1.77
CA GLU A 206 4.61 -16.95 -2.64
C GLU A 206 5.62 -17.09 -3.78
N MET A 207 5.47 -16.29 -4.80
CA MET A 207 6.39 -16.26 -5.94
C MET A 207 7.73 -15.56 -5.60
N PHE A 208 7.76 -14.77 -4.52
CA PHE A 208 8.93 -13.99 -4.13
C PHE A 208 9.64 -14.62 -2.92
N VAL A 209 10.92 -14.89 -3.07
CA VAL A 209 11.76 -15.49 -2.01
C VAL A 209 11.76 -14.63 -0.75
N GLY A 210 11.52 -15.26 0.40
CA GLY A 210 11.55 -14.62 1.72
C GLY A 210 10.24 -13.99 2.20
N VAL A 211 9.22 -13.88 1.35
CA VAL A 211 7.92 -13.32 1.75
C VAL A 211 7.19 -14.28 2.68
N GLY A 212 7.20 -15.59 2.39
CA GLY A 212 6.62 -16.62 3.25
C GLY A 212 7.23 -16.64 4.64
N ALA A 213 8.56 -16.62 4.73
CA ALA A 213 9.28 -16.56 6.00
C ALA A 213 8.97 -15.27 6.80
N SER A 214 8.80 -14.15 6.14
CA SER A 214 8.39 -12.89 6.79
C SER A 214 6.98 -12.97 7.36
N ARG A 215 6.04 -13.59 6.63
CA ARG A 215 4.66 -13.81 7.09
C ARG A 215 4.60 -14.72 8.30
N VAL A 216 5.40 -15.79 8.33
CA VAL A 216 5.50 -16.67 9.51
C VAL A 216 5.94 -15.87 10.73
N ARG A 217 7.01 -15.07 10.59
CA ARG A 217 7.53 -14.24 11.69
C ARG A 217 6.50 -13.23 12.18
N ASP A 218 5.79 -12.58 11.28
CA ASP A 218 4.75 -11.60 11.61
C ASP A 218 3.56 -12.27 12.33
N LEU A 219 3.13 -13.44 11.86
CA LEU A 219 2.07 -14.23 12.51
C LEU A 219 2.43 -14.55 13.97
N PHE A 220 3.62 -15.11 14.21
CA PHE A 220 4.06 -15.44 15.56
C PHE A 220 4.21 -14.21 16.46
N LYS A 221 4.67 -13.09 15.91
CA LYS A 221 4.73 -11.81 16.62
C LYS A 221 3.34 -11.32 17.03
N GLN A 222 2.35 -11.39 16.13
CA GLN A 222 0.97 -11.01 16.43
C GLN A 222 0.33 -11.93 17.46
N ALA A 223 0.52 -13.26 17.31
CA ALA A 223 0.00 -14.25 18.23
C ALA A 223 0.62 -14.09 19.63
N SER A 224 1.94 -13.94 19.73
CA SER A 224 2.63 -13.72 21.01
C SER A 224 2.14 -12.44 21.74
N ALA A 225 1.74 -11.42 21.00
CA ALA A 225 1.17 -10.20 21.58
C ALA A 225 -0.29 -10.39 22.10
N LYS A 226 -0.95 -11.47 21.67
CA LYS A 226 -2.35 -11.79 22.00
C LYS A 226 -2.48 -13.09 22.82
N ALA A 227 -1.38 -13.63 23.30
CA ALA A 227 -1.40 -14.84 24.13
C ALA A 227 -2.18 -14.63 25.45
N PRO A 228 -2.94 -15.61 25.93
CA PRO A 228 -3.07 -16.96 25.39
C PRO A 228 -3.87 -16.99 24.09
N CYS A 229 -3.43 -17.81 23.09
CA CYS A 229 -4.10 -17.91 21.80
C CYS A 229 -3.74 -19.19 21.05
N ILE A 230 -4.50 -19.50 20.00
CA ILE A 230 -4.26 -20.62 19.09
C ILE A 230 -3.88 -20.10 17.71
N ILE A 231 -2.79 -20.63 17.14
CA ILE A 231 -2.46 -20.52 15.72
C ILE A 231 -2.92 -21.82 15.05
N PHE A 232 -3.76 -21.70 14.03
CA PHE A 232 -4.19 -22.85 13.22
C PHE A 232 -3.65 -22.70 11.78
N ILE A 233 -2.95 -23.73 11.33
CA ILE A 233 -2.38 -23.81 9.98
C ILE A 233 -3.06 -24.98 9.26
N ASP A 234 -3.98 -24.66 8.36
CA ASP A 234 -4.60 -25.67 7.50
C ASP A 234 -3.69 -26.04 6.35
N GLU A 235 -3.77 -27.27 5.87
CA GLU A 235 -2.95 -27.76 4.74
C GLU A 235 -1.45 -27.53 4.96
N ILE A 236 -0.93 -27.87 6.14
CA ILE A 236 0.48 -27.68 6.50
C ILE A 236 1.44 -28.36 5.52
N ASP A 237 0.99 -29.39 4.79
CA ASP A 237 1.75 -30.08 3.76
C ASP A 237 2.09 -29.21 2.56
N ALA A 238 1.44 -28.07 2.38
CA ALA A 238 1.81 -27.08 1.35
C ALA A 238 3.23 -26.53 1.56
N ILE A 239 3.66 -26.35 2.83
CA ILE A 239 4.99 -25.84 3.20
C ILE A 239 5.87 -26.92 3.82
N GLY A 240 5.26 -27.91 4.47
CA GLY A 240 5.93 -28.95 5.26
C GLY A 240 6.38 -30.18 4.48
N LYS A 241 6.41 -30.16 3.16
CA LYS A 241 6.76 -31.32 2.33
C LYS A 241 8.24 -31.69 2.46
N SER A 242 8.50 -32.98 2.62
CA SER A 242 9.86 -33.57 2.68
C SER A 242 10.68 -33.31 1.40
N ARG A 243 12.01 -33.30 1.55
CA ARG A 243 13.02 -32.88 0.54
C ARG A 243 13.27 -33.89 -0.59
N ASP A 244 12.37 -34.81 -0.93
CA ASP A 244 12.62 -35.80 -1.98
C ASP A 244 12.69 -35.16 -3.39
N ASN A 245 13.95 -35.06 -3.90
CA ASN A 245 14.36 -35.04 -5.33
C ASN A 245 13.68 -34.08 -6.30
N GLN A 246 13.53 -32.78 -6.00
CA GLN A 246 13.32 -31.80 -7.08
C GLN A 246 14.23 -30.58 -6.93
N ILE A 247 15.17 -30.49 -7.84
CA ILE A 247 16.10 -29.38 -8.03
C ILE A 247 15.30 -28.18 -8.55
N SER A 248 15.36 -27.04 -7.85
CA SER A 248 15.14 -25.67 -8.33
C SER A 248 13.87 -24.88 -8.05
N SER A 249 12.82 -25.41 -7.42
CA SER A 249 11.67 -24.52 -7.05
C SER A 249 11.32 -24.53 -5.55
N ASN A 250 12.16 -25.10 -4.71
CA ASN A 250 11.86 -25.37 -3.30
C ASN A 250 12.51 -24.41 -2.31
N ASP A 251 13.38 -23.50 -2.74
CA ASP A 251 14.14 -22.63 -1.82
C ASP A 251 13.22 -21.78 -0.93
N GLU A 252 12.14 -21.27 -1.47
CA GLU A 252 11.20 -20.46 -0.71
C GLU A 252 10.40 -21.28 0.31
N ARG A 253 9.90 -22.45 -0.12
CA ARG A 253 9.17 -23.36 0.79
C ARG A 253 10.08 -23.85 1.91
N GLU A 254 11.31 -24.21 1.59
CA GLU A 254 12.31 -24.63 2.57
C GLU A 254 12.66 -23.52 3.55
N GLN A 255 12.84 -22.29 3.04
CA GLN A 255 13.07 -21.11 3.87
C GLN A 255 11.89 -20.82 4.79
N THR A 256 10.67 -20.93 4.28
CA THR A 256 9.44 -20.75 5.06
C THR A 256 9.27 -21.83 6.12
N LEU A 257 9.52 -23.10 5.76
CA LEU A 257 9.52 -24.22 6.71
C LEU A 257 10.57 -24.03 7.81
N ASN A 258 11.80 -23.69 7.46
CA ASN A 258 12.86 -23.45 8.42
C ASN A 258 12.53 -22.28 9.36
N GLN A 259 11.89 -21.22 8.85
CA GLN A 259 11.40 -20.13 9.69
C GLN A 259 10.29 -20.59 10.64
N LEU A 260 9.32 -21.40 10.14
CA LEU A 260 8.27 -21.96 10.99
C LEU A 260 8.85 -22.80 12.12
N LEU A 261 9.79 -23.70 11.80
CA LEU A 261 10.47 -24.52 12.79
C LEU A 261 11.24 -23.69 13.83
N SER A 262 11.89 -22.62 13.37
CA SER A 262 12.60 -21.67 14.25
C SER A 262 11.66 -20.93 15.19
N GLU A 263 10.51 -20.47 14.70
CA GLU A 263 9.50 -19.81 15.54
C GLU A 263 8.88 -20.79 16.53
N MET A 264 8.59 -22.05 16.11
CA MET A 264 8.07 -23.10 17.00
C MET A 264 9.05 -23.49 18.12
N ASP A 265 10.34 -23.44 17.84
CA ASP A 265 11.36 -23.71 18.86
C ASP A 265 11.58 -22.51 19.79
N GLY A 266 11.46 -21.29 19.26
CA GLY A 266 11.80 -20.05 19.93
C GLY A 266 10.68 -19.40 20.74
N PHE A 267 9.40 -19.79 20.54
CA PHE A 267 8.34 -19.15 21.31
C PHE A 267 8.26 -19.68 22.76
N ASP A 268 7.88 -18.79 23.64
CA ASP A 268 7.68 -19.09 25.05
C ASP A 268 6.31 -19.72 25.27
N SER A 269 6.29 -21.04 25.42
CA SER A 269 5.07 -21.80 25.67
C SER A 269 4.38 -21.40 26.98
N SER A 270 5.10 -20.84 27.96
CA SER A 270 4.51 -20.43 29.25
C SER A 270 3.43 -19.35 29.11
N LYS A 271 3.40 -18.66 27.97
CA LYS A 271 2.39 -17.64 27.66
C LYS A 271 1.06 -18.20 27.15
N GLY A 272 0.92 -19.53 27.00
CA GLY A 272 -0.30 -20.15 26.50
C GLY A 272 -0.48 -20.01 24.97
N LEU A 273 0.60 -20.04 24.21
CA LEU A 273 0.55 -20.14 22.75
C LEU A 273 0.57 -21.61 22.33
N VAL A 274 -0.44 -22.03 21.55
CA VAL A 274 -0.55 -23.39 21.00
C VAL A 274 -0.73 -23.33 19.49
N ILE A 275 -0.06 -24.24 18.78
CA ILE A 275 -0.15 -24.37 17.34
C ILE A 275 -0.93 -25.63 16.99
N LEU A 276 -2.05 -25.46 16.27
CA LEU A 276 -2.77 -26.59 15.68
C LEU A 276 -2.47 -26.60 14.18
N ALA A 277 -2.10 -27.75 13.66
CA ALA A 277 -1.93 -27.92 12.21
C ALA A 277 -2.87 -28.99 11.67
N ALA A 278 -3.31 -28.85 10.42
CA ALA A 278 -4.11 -29.89 9.77
C ALA A 278 -3.46 -30.34 8.48
N THR A 279 -3.53 -31.63 8.20
CA THR A 279 -3.09 -32.21 6.93
C THR A 279 -3.97 -33.38 6.53
N ASN A 280 -4.06 -33.61 5.25
CA ASN A 280 -4.67 -34.81 4.67
C ASN A 280 -3.62 -35.84 4.27
N ARG A 281 -2.32 -35.49 4.37
CA ARG A 281 -1.20 -36.26 3.82
C ARG A 281 -0.02 -36.25 4.77
N PRO A 282 -0.13 -36.92 5.93
CA PRO A 282 0.93 -36.91 6.94
C PRO A 282 2.24 -37.52 6.43
N GLU A 283 2.16 -38.44 5.48
CA GLU A 283 3.30 -39.15 4.90
C GLU A 283 4.25 -38.25 4.11
N VAL A 284 3.79 -37.09 3.65
CA VAL A 284 4.64 -36.16 2.90
C VAL A 284 5.31 -35.12 3.78
N LEU A 285 4.95 -35.05 5.08
CA LEU A 285 5.49 -34.05 6.00
C LEU A 285 6.96 -34.30 6.32
N ASP A 286 7.72 -33.21 6.45
CA ASP A 286 9.09 -33.25 6.93
C ASP A 286 9.12 -33.77 8.39
N LYS A 287 9.99 -34.74 8.63
CA LYS A 287 10.17 -35.35 9.97
C LYS A 287 10.54 -34.34 11.06
N ALA A 288 11.08 -33.20 10.66
CA ALA A 288 11.40 -32.14 11.61
C ALA A 288 10.13 -31.54 12.26
N LEU A 289 8.99 -31.48 11.56
CA LEU A 289 7.71 -31.04 12.13
C LEU A 289 7.18 -32.03 13.20
N LEU A 290 7.41 -33.30 12.98
CA LEU A 290 6.91 -34.40 13.83
C LEU A 290 7.82 -34.70 15.03
N ARG A 291 8.84 -33.89 15.30
CA ARG A 291 9.70 -34.07 16.47
C ARG A 291 8.97 -33.70 17.76
N PRO A 292 9.24 -34.48 18.87
CA PRO A 292 8.69 -34.12 20.18
C PRO A 292 9.00 -32.68 20.56
N GLY A 293 7.97 -31.95 21.00
CA GLY A 293 8.05 -30.53 21.32
C GLY A 293 7.69 -29.59 20.15
N ARG A 294 7.16 -30.15 19.03
CA ARG A 294 6.55 -29.42 17.94
C ARG A 294 5.10 -29.90 17.72
N PHE A 295 4.89 -30.94 16.89
CA PHE A 295 3.59 -31.62 16.73
C PHE A 295 3.65 -33.07 17.21
#